data_61ad349d29b947c5ed8bdaa42d8926d0
#
_entry.id   61ad349d29b947c5ed8bdaa42d8926d0
#
_cell.length_a   1.000
_cell.length_b   1.000
_cell.length_c   1.000
_cell.angle_alpha   90.00
_cell.angle_beta   90.00
_cell.angle_gamma   90.00
#
_symmetry.space_group_name_H-M   'P 1'
#
loop_
_entity.id
_entity.type
_entity.pdbx_description
1 polymer ?
#
loop_
_entity_poly.entity_id
_entity_poly.type
_entity_poly.pdbx_seq_one_letter_code
_entity_poly.pdbx_strand_id
1 'polypeptide(L)'
;MRGHPTGRRSLPSMKENEHIRILRELSVPYPGEACSDELIAEASRARYVLMGEASHGTSEFYTHRAELSKRLIEEHGYRFIAVEGDWPSCYALNRYVKGYAEPGIRAKDALRDFSRWPTWMWANEEIAAFAEWLRAYNSDKPDREKVGFYGIDLYSLWESMDEIRKYLRTKDGADLEAANRAFECFEPHGREDQQYGISASLYGEG
;
A
#
# COMPACT_ATOMS: atom_id res chain seq x y z
N MET A 1 -5.21 -14.61 65.69
CA MET A 1 -5.23 -13.66 64.58
C MET A 1 -3.78 -13.25 64.25
N ARG A 2 -3.19 -13.77 63.18
CA ARG A 2 -1.84 -13.39 62.76
C ARG A 2 -1.97 -12.63 61.45
N GLY A 3 -1.63 -11.32 61.47
CA GLY A 3 -1.64 -10.45 60.32
C GLY A 3 -0.51 -10.83 59.34
N HIS A 4 -0.85 -11.00 58.05
CA HIS A 4 0.12 -11.12 57.01
C HIS A 4 0.63 -9.73 56.60
N PRO A 5 1.98 -9.51 56.52
CA PRO A 5 2.49 -8.29 55.95
C PRO A 5 2.40 -8.36 54.42
N THR A 6 1.57 -7.49 53.84
CA THR A 6 1.59 -7.23 52.39
C THR A 6 2.79 -6.34 52.07
N GLY A 7 3.95 -6.95 51.93
CA GLY A 7 5.13 -6.26 51.37
C GLY A 7 4.93 -6.06 49.87
N ARG A 8 4.59 -4.84 49.44
CA ARG A 8 4.77 -4.41 48.05
C ARG A 8 6.25 -4.50 47.72
N ARG A 9 6.67 -5.52 47.00
CA ARG A 9 7.97 -5.52 46.34
C ARG A 9 7.96 -4.38 45.33
N SER A 10 8.65 -3.29 45.60
CA SER A 10 9.04 -2.31 44.59
C SER A 10 9.90 -3.03 43.57
N LEU A 11 9.46 -3.03 42.33
CA LEU A 11 10.29 -3.47 41.20
C LEU A 11 11.58 -2.61 41.23
N PRO A 12 12.78 -3.22 41.08
CA PRO A 12 13.99 -2.44 40.99
C PRO A 12 13.87 -1.46 39.84
N SER A 13 14.20 -0.18 40.07
CA SER A 13 14.28 0.79 38.98
C SER A 13 15.28 0.23 37.97
N MET A 14 14.80 -0.13 36.83
CA MET A 14 15.67 -0.58 35.72
C MET A 14 16.63 0.58 35.46
N LYS A 15 17.92 0.36 35.71
CA LYS A 15 18.96 1.25 35.21
C LYS A 15 18.72 1.35 33.70
N GLU A 16 18.56 2.55 33.22
CA GLU A 16 18.35 2.78 31.79
C GLU A 16 19.45 2.03 31.02
N ASN A 17 19.02 1.11 30.16
CA ASN A 17 19.97 0.35 29.38
C ASN A 17 20.72 1.33 28.46
N GLU A 18 22.03 1.20 28.36
CA GLU A 18 22.87 2.05 27.53
C GLU A 18 22.37 2.16 26.09
N HIS A 19 21.81 1.08 25.55
CA HIS A 19 21.18 1.08 24.23
C HIS A 19 19.96 2.01 24.15
N ILE A 20 19.13 2.03 25.19
CA ILE A 20 17.96 2.94 25.24
C ILE A 20 18.42 4.39 25.28
N ARG A 21 19.48 4.70 26.04
CA ARG A 21 20.06 6.03 26.08
C ARG A 21 20.60 6.46 24.72
N ILE A 22 21.37 5.59 24.04
CA ILE A 22 21.91 5.85 22.71
C ILE A 22 20.75 6.05 21.69
N LEU A 23 19.72 5.21 21.73
CA LEU A 23 18.56 5.36 20.86
C LEU A 23 17.85 6.70 21.07
N ARG A 24 17.69 7.15 22.33
CA ARG A 24 17.10 8.46 22.62
C ARG A 24 17.96 9.63 22.13
N GLU A 25 19.28 9.53 22.27
CA GLU A 25 20.20 10.55 21.78
C GLU A 25 20.24 10.65 20.26
N LEU A 26 20.04 9.52 19.56
CA LEU A 26 20.02 9.46 18.09
C LEU A 26 18.61 9.67 17.49
N SER A 27 17.57 9.63 18.31
CA SER A 27 16.18 9.77 17.82
C SER A 27 15.80 11.24 17.73
N VAL A 28 15.15 11.59 16.63
CA VAL A 28 14.45 12.87 16.49
C VAL A 28 13.01 12.66 16.97
N PRO A 29 12.51 13.45 17.93
CA PRO A 29 11.11 13.35 18.36
C PRO A 29 10.17 13.57 17.17
N TYR A 30 9.22 12.67 16.98
CA TYR A 30 8.18 12.86 15.96
C TYR A 30 7.07 13.74 16.54
N PRO A 31 6.73 14.88 15.91
CA PRO A 31 5.83 15.90 16.50
C PRO A 31 4.35 15.52 16.48
N GLY A 32 3.99 14.26 16.38
CA GLY A 32 2.61 13.80 16.31
C GLY A 32 2.06 13.77 14.87
N GLU A 33 0.92 14.42 14.62
CA GLU A 33 0.26 14.35 13.29
C GLU A 33 1.01 15.10 12.18
N ALA A 34 1.83 16.09 12.53
CA ALA A 34 2.62 16.83 11.54
C ALA A 34 3.94 16.11 11.24
N CYS A 35 4.21 15.91 9.95
CA CYS A 35 5.50 15.37 9.51
C CYS A 35 6.63 16.40 9.77
N SER A 36 7.75 15.97 10.37
CA SER A 36 8.85 16.90 10.68
C SER A 36 9.56 17.39 9.40
N ASP A 37 10.01 18.64 9.41
CA ASP A 37 10.73 19.23 8.28
C ASP A 37 12.07 18.53 8.05
N GLU A 38 12.73 18.06 9.12
CA GLU A 38 13.97 17.29 9.01
C GLU A 38 13.75 15.97 8.25
N LEU A 39 12.63 15.27 8.54
CA LEU A 39 12.30 14.03 7.84
C LEU A 39 12.02 14.27 6.37
N ILE A 40 11.29 15.32 6.04
CA ILE A 40 11.03 15.71 4.65
C ILE A 40 12.33 16.07 3.94
N ALA A 41 13.16 16.90 4.55
CA ALA A 41 14.44 17.32 3.98
C ALA A 41 15.37 16.14 3.71
N GLU A 42 15.39 15.13 4.57
CA GLU A 42 16.18 13.92 4.36
C GLU A 42 15.57 13.02 3.28
N ALA A 43 14.27 12.75 3.35
CA ALA A 43 13.57 11.92 2.38
C ALA A 43 13.65 12.51 0.95
N SER A 44 13.57 13.82 0.81
CA SER A 44 13.58 14.51 -0.49
C SER A 44 14.91 14.40 -1.27
N ARG A 45 16.00 14.00 -0.61
CA ARG A 45 17.30 13.74 -1.25
C ARG A 45 17.32 12.41 -2.00
N ALA A 46 16.41 11.51 -1.67
CA ALA A 46 16.32 10.19 -2.27
C ALA A 46 15.44 10.20 -3.53
N ARG A 47 15.79 9.39 -4.52
CA ARG A 47 14.93 9.15 -5.69
C ARG A 47 13.70 8.29 -5.33
N TYR A 48 13.86 7.41 -4.37
CA TYR A 48 12.82 6.51 -3.86
C TYR A 48 12.76 6.63 -2.34
N VAL A 49 11.56 6.80 -1.80
CA VAL A 49 11.30 6.83 -0.37
C VAL A 49 10.47 5.59 -0.03
N LEU A 50 11.03 4.71 0.80
CA LEU A 50 10.39 3.48 1.21
C LEU A 50 9.77 3.68 2.60
N MET A 51 8.46 3.52 2.69
CA MET A 51 7.70 3.73 3.91
C MET A 51 7.04 2.42 4.33
N GLY A 52 7.56 1.81 5.40
CA GLY A 52 6.99 0.60 5.98
C GLY A 52 5.95 0.88 7.05
N GLU A 53 5.45 -0.19 7.66
CA GLU A 53 4.58 -0.15 8.84
C GLU A 53 4.88 -1.34 9.75
N ALA A 54 4.65 -1.15 11.06
CA ALA A 54 4.87 -2.22 12.04
C ALA A 54 3.69 -3.21 12.11
N SER A 55 2.50 -2.78 11.73
CA SER A 55 1.30 -3.61 11.63
C SER A 55 0.34 -3.03 10.61
N HIS A 56 -0.36 -3.90 9.86
CA HIS A 56 -1.46 -3.47 9.01
C HIS A 56 -2.64 -2.96 9.86
N GLY A 57 -3.39 -1.97 9.35
CA GLY A 57 -4.64 -1.50 9.95
C GLY A 57 -4.48 -0.53 11.13
N THR A 58 -3.28 -0.06 11.44
CA THR A 58 -3.08 1.02 12.41
C THR A 58 -3.30 2.36 11.73
N SER A 59 -4.36 3.08 12.11
CA SER A 59 -4.80 4.35 11.50
C SER A 59 -3.69 5.39 11.43
N GLU A 60 -2.89 5.52 12.49
CA GLU A 60 -1.79 6.47 12.58
C GLU A 60 -0.74 6.23 11.48
N PHE A 61 -0.43 4.98 11.13
CA PHE A 61 0.52 4.71 10.05
C PHE A 61 0.00 5.19 8.70
N TYR A 62 -1.29 5.01 8.42
CA TYR A 62 -1.90 5.51 7.16
C TYR A 62 -1.92 7.02 7.14
N THR A 63 -2.30 7.66 8.25
CA THR A 63 -2.33 9.13 8.38
C THR A 63 -0.93 9.70 8.16
N HIS A 64 0.08 9.18 8.84
CA HIS A 64 1.46 9.68 8.70
C HIS A 64 2.04 9.45 7.30
N ARG A 65 1.80 8.28 6.69
CA ARG A 65 2.21 8.04 5.30
C ARG A 65 1.52 8.96 4.31
N ALA A 66 0.24 9.25 4.53
CA ALA A 66 -0.50 10.17 3.69
C ALA A 66 0.08 11.59 3.80
N GLU A 67 0.32 12.10 5.01
CA GLU A 67 0.89 13.44 5.21
C GLU A 67 2.31 13.56 4.65
N LEU A 68 3.17 12.57 4.89
CA LEU A 68 4.51 12.52 4.28
C LEU A 68 4.44 12.50 2.75
N SER A 69 3.54 11.68 2.20
CA SER A 69 3.34 11.58 0.74
C SER A 69 2.86 12.90 0.14
N LYS A 70 1.90 13.59 0.79
CA LYS A 70 1.41 14.90 0.33
C LYS A 70 2.55 15.90 0.24
N ARG A 71 3.37 16.04 1.28
CA ARG A 71 4.50 16.96 1.31
C ARG A 71 5.55 16.60 0.27
N LEU A 72 5.90 15.33 0.09
CA LEU A 72 6.83 14.89 -0.95
C LEU A 72 6.30 15.19 -2.36
N ILE A 73 5.00 15.08 -2.57
CA ILE A 73 4.34 15.39 -3.83
C ILE A 73 4.33 16.90 -4.09
N GLU A 74 3.87 17.68 -3.13
CA GLU A 74 3.69 19.14 -3.28
C GLU A 74 5.01 19.90 -3.31
N GLU A 75 5.91 19.59 -2.38
CA GLU A 75 7.14 20.35 -2.14
C GLU A 75 8.32 19.85 -2.98
N HIS A 76 8.33 18.53 -3.33
CA HIS A 76 9.49 17.89 -3.96
C HIS A 76 9.19 17.15 -5.28
N GLY A 77 7.95 17.22 -5.77
CA GLY A 77 7.58 16.76 -7.10
C GLY A 77 7.59 15.24 -7.28
N TYR A 78 7.40 14.45 -6.23
CA TYR A 78 7.17 13.01 -6.35
C TYR A 78 5.86 12.75 -7.08
N ARG A 79 5.84 11.77 -8.02
CA ARG A 79 4.66 11.54 -8.90
C ARG A 79 4.20 10.10 -8.95
N PHE A 80 4.84 9.22 -8.21
CA PHE A 80 4.57 7.80 -8.28
C PHE A 80 4.45 7.24 -6.87
N ILE A 81 3.28 6.68 -6.56
CA ILE A 81 3.04 5.96 -5.31
C ILE A 81 2.88 4.48 -5.68
N ALA A 82 3.76 3.63 -5.16
CA ALA A 82 3.67 2.19 -5.30
C ALA A 82 3.38 1.57 -3.94
N VAL A 83 2.44 0.64 -3.89
CA VAL A 83 1.99 0.01 -2.65
C VAL A 83 1.98 -1.51 -2.78
N GLU A 84 2.18 -2.19 -1.65
CA GLU A 84 1.88 -3.61 -1.51
C GLU A 84 0.36 -3.81 -1.63
N GLY A 85 -0.10 -4.04 -2.82
CA GLY A 85 -1.52 -4.14 -3.13
C GLY A 85 -1.73 -4.69 -4.53
N ASP A 86 -2.87 -5.36 -4.71
CA ASP A 86 -3.24 -5.98 -5.96
C ASP A 86 -3.39 -4.97 -7.09
N TRP A 87 -2.77 -5.28 -8.21
CA TRP A 87 -2.75 -4.36 -9.35
C TRP A 87 -4.15 -3.92 -9.83
N PRO A 88 -5.17 -4.81 -10.02
CA PRO A 88 -6.48 -4.38 -10.52
C PRO A 88 -7.19 -3.41 -9.58
N SER A 89 -7.21 -3.71 -8.28
CA SER A 89 -7.86 -2.85 -7.27
C SER A 89 -7.15 -1.50 -7.16
N CYS A 90 -5.81 -1.50 -7.13
CA CYS A 90 -5.03 -0.27 -7.16
C CYS A 90 -5.24 0.52 -8.45
N TYR A 91 -5.44 -0.16 -9.60
CA TYR A 91 -5.71 0.50 -10.87
C TYR A 91 -7.07 1.21 -10.89
N ALA A 92 -8.11 0.65 -10.27
CA ALA A 92 -9.39 1.34 -10.09
C ALA A 92 -9.21 2.63 -9.29
N LEU A 93 -8.47 2.58 -8.18
CA LEU A 93 -8.13 3.76 -7.39
C LEU A 93 -7.25 4.75 -8.18
N ASN A 94 -6.28 4.26 -8.98
CA ASN A 94 -5.45 5.09 -9.85
C ASN A 94 -6.30 5.86 -10.87
N ARG A 95 -7.27 5.22 -11.50
CA ARG A 95 -8.23 5.90 -12.41
C ARG A 95 -9.01 6.99 -11.69
N TYR A 96 -9.44 6.71 -10.46
CA TYR A 96 -10.15 7.68 -9.64
C TYR A 96 -9.27 8.91 -9.35
N VAL A 97 -8.09 8.74 -8.80
CA VAL A 97 -7.20 9.85 -8.42
C VAL A 97 -6.72 10.66 -9.62
N LYS A 98 -6.64 10.06 -10.80
CA LYS A 98 -6.30 10.77 -12.05
C LYS A 98 -7.49 11.42 -12.75
N GLY A 99 -8.71 11.26 -12.24
CA GLY A 99 -9.91 11.84 -12.83
C GLY A 99 -10.45 11.09 -14.04
N TYR A 100 -10.09 9.79 -14.21
CA TYR A 100 -10.56 8.93 -15.32
C TYR A 100 -11.72 8.02 -14.92
N ALA A 101 -12.16 8.06 -13.67
CA ALA A 101 -13.34 7.35 -13.21
C ALA A 101 -14.63 8.02 -13.72
N GLU A 102 -15.70 7.24 -13.80
CA GLU A 102 -17.02 7.75 -14.18
C GLU A 102 -17.48 8.88 -13.26
N PRO A 103 -18.26 9.85 -13.79
CA PRO A 103 -18.82 10.92 -12.98
C PRO A 103 -19.65 10.40 -11.81
N GLY A 104 -19.49 11.01 -10.63
CA GLY A 104 -20.22 10.63 -9.42
C GLY A 104 -19.56 9.54 -8.57
N ILE A 105 -18.53 8.87 -9.05
CA ILE A 105 -17.73 7.95 -8.25
C ILE A 105 -16.94 8.72 -7.19
N ARG A 106 -17.01 8.28 -5.94
CA ARG A 106 -16.23 8.80 -4.80
C ARG A 106 -15.07 7.87 -4.49
N ALA A 107 -14.09 8.34 -3.71
CA ALA A 107 -12.95 7.52 -3.29
C ALA A 107 -13.39 6.19 -2.64
N LYS A 108 -14.39 6.22 -1.75
CA LYS A 108 -14.92 5.02 -1.11
C LYS A 108 -15.52 4.00 -2.10
N ASP A 109 -16.06 4.46 -3.21
CA ASP A 109 -16.61 3.58 -4.23
C ASP A 109 -15.48 2.90 -5.01
N ALA A 110 -14.39 3.62 -5.33
CA ALA A 110 -13.19 3.06 -5.94
C ALA A 110 -12.43 2.08 -5.03
N LEU A 111 -12.56 2.23 -3.71
CA LEU A 111 -11.94 1.31 -2.74
C LEU A 111 -12.71 0.00 -2.55
N ARG A 112 -13.94 -0.14 -3.07
CA ARG A 112 -14.71 -1.41 -3.00
C ARG A 112 -14.08 -2.54 -3.83
N ASP A 113 -13.23 -2.21 -4.78
CA ASP A 113 -12.50 -3.18 -5.58
C ASP A 113 -11.41 -3.93 -4.78
N PHE A 114 -11.06 -3.41 -3.58
CA PHE A 114 -10.24 -4.14 -2.62
C PHE A 114 -11.08 -5.19 -1.88
N SER A 115 -11.46 -6.25 -2.56
CA SER A 115 -12.37 -7.28 -2.06
C SER A 115 -11.65 -8.44 -1.37
N ARG A 116 -10.35 -8.60 -1.59
CA ARG A 116 -9.53 -9.65 -0.98
C ARG A 116 -9.17 -9.31 0.47
N TRP A 117 -9.17 -10.33 1.32
CA TRP A 117 -8.74 -10.17 2.72
C TRP A 117 -7.21 -9.92 2.81
N PRO A 118 -6.76 -8.97 3.63
CA PRO A 118 -7.55 -8.06 4.47
C PRO A 118 -7.99 -6.80 3.71
N THR A 119 -9.28 -6.68 3.42
CA THR A 119 -9.86 -5.56 2.64
C THR A 119 -9.54 -4.20 3.24
N TRP A 120 -9.52 -4.10 4.58
CA TRP A 120 -9.26 -2.89 5.35
C TRP A 120 -7.81 -2.38 5.23
N MET A 121 -6.89 -3.18 4.67
CA MET A 121 -5.50 -2.74 4.45
C MET A 121 -5.44 -1.49 3.57
N TRP A 122 -6.28 -1.41 2.53
CA TRP A 122 -6.38 -0.24 1.66
C TRP A 122 -7.78 0.38 1.65
N ALA A 123 -8.85 -0.38 1.89
CA ALA A 123 -10.21 0.12 1.94
C ALA A 123 -10.55 0.68 3.33
N ASN A 124 -9.92 1.79 3.71
CA ASN A 124 -10.10 2.49 4.97
C ASN A 124 -10.34 3.99 4.76
N GLU A 125 -10.70 4.69 5.83
CA GLU A 125 -11.07 6.11 5.79
C GLU A 125 -9.86 7.01 5.45
N GLU A 126 -8.68 6.67 5.96
CA GLU A 126 -7.43 7.41 5.75
C GLU A 126 -7.03 7.40 4.29
N ILE A 127 -7.12 6.23 3.64
CA ILE A 127 -6.84 6.10 2.21
C ILE A 127 -7.93 6.77 1.37
N ALA A 128 -9.20 6.71 1.79
CA ALA A 128 -10.26 7.44 1.12
C ALA A 128 -9.99 8.95 1.14
N ALA A 129 -9.64 9.50 2.31
CA ALA A 129 -9.31 10.92 2.45
C ALA A 129 -8.06 11.31 1.62
N PHE A 130 -7.03 10.47 1.62
CA PHE A 130 -5.84 10.67 0.80
C PHE A 130 -6.15 10.64 -0.71
N ALA A 131 -7.01 9.72 -1.15
CA ALA A 131 -7.42 9.62 -2.54
C ALA A 131 -8.25 10.84 -3.00
N GLU A 132 -9.14 11.35 -2.15
CA GLU A 132 -9.87 12.61 -2.44
C GLU A 132 -8.89 13.78 -2.60
N TRP A 133 -7.95 13.92 -1.68
CA TRP A 133 -6.93 14.94 -1.77
C TRP A 133 -6.11 14.80 -3.07
N LEU A 134 -5.66 13.58 -3.40
CA LEU A 134 -4.85 13.31 -4.58
C LEU A 134 -5.61 13.60 -5.88
N ARG A 135 -6.91 13.30 -5.92
CA ARG A 135 -7.79 13.66 -7.04
C ARG A 135 -7.87 15.18 -7.21
N ALA A 136 -8.07 15.90 -6.11
CA ALA A 136 -8.10 17.37 -6.13
C ALA A 136 -6.75 17.94 -6.60
N TYR A 137 -5.63 17.41 -6.09
CA TYR A 137 -4.28 17.80 -6.51
C TYR A 137 -4.02 17.58 -8.02
N ASN A 138 -4.62 16.52 -8.60
CA ASN A 138 -4.45 16.18 -10.01
C ASN A 138 -5.41 16.94 -10.95
N SER A 139 -6.42 17.64 -10.43
CA SER A 139 -7.56 18.13 -11.22
C SER A 139 -7.18 19.13 -12.32
N ASP A 140 -6.16 19.93 -12.09
CA ASP A 140 -5.67 20.98 -12.99
C ASP A 140 -4.38 20.57 -13.74
N LYS A 141 -3.88 19.35 -13.52
CA LYS A 141 -2.62 18.89 -14.11
C LYS A 141 -2.83 18.18 -15.44
N PRO A 142 -1.92 18.37 -16.41
CA PRO A 142 -1.90 17.56 -17.61
C PRO A 142 -1.60 16.09 -17.26
N ASP A 143 -2.11 15.15 -18.05
CA ASP A 143 -2.05 13.71 -17.76
C ASP A 143 -0.65 13.18 -17.40
N ARG A 144 0.38 13.67 -18.09
CA ARG A 144 1.79 13.29 -17.83
C ARG A 144 2.33 13.76 -16.47
N GLU A 145 1.65 14.70 -15.81
CA GLU A 145 2.06 15.29 -14.53
C GLU A 145 1.21 14.82 -13.36
N LYS A 146 0.11 14.11 -13.64
CA LYS A 146 -0.76 13.56 -12.62
C LYS A 146 -0.03 12.48 -11.81
N VAL A 147 -0.14 12.59 -10.51
CA VAL A 147 0.37 11.57 -9.56
C VAL A 147 -0.50 10.33 -9.63
N GLY A 148 0.15 9.16 -9.73
CA GLY A 148 -0.54 7.88 -9.81
C GLY A 148 -0.37 7.05 -8.53
N PHE A 149 -1.33 6.14 -8.33
CA PHE A 149 -1.35 5.16 -7.25
C PHE A 149 -1.35 3.75 -7.85
N TYR A 150 -0.33 2.94 -7.57
CA TYR A 150 -0.09 1.68 -8.25
C TYR A 150 0.15 0.55 -7.27
N GLY A 151 -0.53 -0.57 -7.48
CA GLY A 151 -0.22 -1.84 -6.83
C GLY A 151 0.97 -2.52 -7.50
N ILE A 152 1.87 -3.09 -6.70
CA ILE A 152 3.06 -3.81 -7.19
C ILE A 152 3.07 -5.26 -6.72
N ASP A 153 1.97 -5.75 -6.16
CA ASP A 153 1.80 -7.11 -5.71
C ASP A 153 1.21 -8.01 -6.81
N LEU A 154 1.52 -9.28 -6.72
CA LEU A 154 1.10 -10.32 -7.67
C LEU A 154 0.07 -11.30 -7.09
N TYR A 155 -0.49 -11.02 -5.92
CA TYR A 155 -1.48 -11.92 -5.30
C TYR A 155 -2.78 -12.04 -6.09
N SER A 156 -3.12 -11.08 -6.93
CA SER A 156 -4.29 -11.10 -7.81
C SER A 156 -3.97 -11.70 -9.19
N LEU A 157 -3.27 -12.83 -9.25
CA LEU A 157 -2.85 -13.45 -10.50
C LEU A 157 -4.03 -13.66 -11.45
N TRP A 158 -5.14 -14.24 -10.96
CA TRP A 158 -6.32 -14.57 -11.77
C TRP A 158 -7.07 -13.33 -12.23
N GLU A 159 -7.28 -12.36 -11.35
CA GLU A 159 -7.91 -11.09 -11.68
C GLU A 159 -7.05 -10.31 -12.69
N SER A 160 -5.74 -10.35 -12.56
CA SER A 160 -4.81 -9.72 -13.50
C SER A 160 -4.88 -10.38 -14.87
N MET A 161 -4.93 -11.72 -14.95
CA MET A 161 -5.13 -12.45 -16.21
C MET A 161 -6.49 -12.13 -16.85
N ASP A 162 -7.55 -12.04 -16.06
CA ASP A 162 -8.89 -11.69 -16.54
C ASP A 162 -8.91 -10.26 -17.10
N GLU A 163 -8.27 -9.28 -16.48
CA GLU A 163 -8.15 -7.92 -17.00
C GLU A 163 -7.29 -7.84 -18.28
N ILE A 164 -6.21 -8.63 -18.38
CA ILE A 164 -5.43 -8.76 -19.63
C ILE A 164 -6.30 -9.34 -20.74
N ARG A 165 -7.04 -10.43 -20.49
CA ARG A 165 -7.96 -11.02 -21.45
C ARG A 165 -9.03 -10.01 -21.91
N LYS A 166 -9.59 -9.26 -20.97
CA LYS A 166 -10.59 -8.22 -21.24
C LYS A 166 -10.04 -7.11 -22.14
N TYR A 167 -8.83 -6.63 -21.84
CA TYR A 167 -8.15 -5.64 -22.68
C TYR A 167 -7.88 -6.20 -24.09
N LEU A 168 -7.33 -7.41 -24.20
CA LEU A 168 -6.96 -8.01 -25.49
C LEU A 168 -8.18 -8.32 -26.38
N ARG A 169 -9.36 -8.57 -25.79
CA ARG A 169 -10.61 -8.68 -26.57
C ARG A 169 -10.96 -7.40 -27.34
N THR A 170 -10.41 -6.26 -26.95
CA THR A 170 -10.59 -4.97 -27.65
C THR A 170 -9.55 -4.75 -28.77
N LYS A 171 -8.62 -5.71 -28.95
CA LYS A 171 -7.50 -5.69 -29.91
C LYS A 171 -7.64 -6.84 -30.92
N ASP A 172 -6.65 -6.97 -31.80
CA ASP A 172 -6.62 -8.08 -32.77
C ASP A 172 -6.45 -9.43 -32.07
N GLY A 173 -7.19 -10.45 -32.55
CA GLY A 173 -7.35 -11.72 -31.87
C GLY A 173 -6.08 -12.56 -31.63
N ALA A 174 -4.99 -12.34 -32.40
CA ALA A 174 -3.74 -13.10 -32.27
C ALA A 174 -3.10 -12.96 -30.88
N ASP A 175 -3.13 -11.76 -30.29
CA ASP A 175 -2.56 -11.49 -28.96
C ASP A 175 -3.42 -12.16 -27.86
N LEU A 176 -4.73 -12.19 -28.02
CA LEU A 176 -5.63 -12.90 -27.09
C LEU A 176 -5.36 -14.41 -27.09
N GLU A 177 -5.17 -15.02 -28.26
CA GLU A 177 -4.83 -16.44 -28.36
C GLU A 177 -3.47 -16.75 -27.71
N ALA A 178 -2.47 -15.88 -27.91
CA ALA A 178 -1.16 -16.02 -27.27
C ALA A 178 -1.26 -15.92 -25.75
N ALA A 179 -2.03 -14.95 -25.23
CA ALA A 179 -2.28 -14.80 -23.80
C ALA A 179 -3.01 -16.02 -23.22
N ASN A 180 -4.04 -16.54 -23.89
CA ASN A 180 -4.76 -17.72 -23.43
C ASN A 180 -3.84 -18.94 -23.34
N ARG A 181 -3.01 -19.19 -24.38
CA ARG A 181 -2.01 -20.28 -24.33
C ARG A 181 -1.02 -20.11 -23.17
N ALA A 182 -0.56 -18.88 -22.90
CA ALA A 182 0.33 -18.61 -21.78
C ALA A 182 -0.34 -18.85 -20.43
N PHE A 183 -1.65 -18.68 -20.33
CA PHE A 183 -2.40 -18.87 -19.08
C PHE A 183 -2.88 -20.30 -18.86
N GLU A 184 -2.84 -21.17 -19.87
CA GLU A 184 -3.25 -22.57 -19.75
C GLU A 184 -2.48 -23.37 -18.70
N CYS A 185 -1.21 -23.00 -18.41
CA CYS A 185 -0.42 -23.66 -17.41
C CYS A 185 -0.96 -23.47 -15.97
N PHE A 186 -1.76 -22.44 -15.73
CA PHE A 186 -2.36 -22.17 -14.42
C PHE A 186 -3.72 -22.88 -14.22
N GLU A 187 -4.43 -23.25 -15.28
CA GLU A 187 -5.78 -23.84 -15.24
C GLU A 187 -5.88 -25.12 -14.38
N PRO A 188 -4.89 -26.06 -14.39
CA PRO A 188 -4.95 -27.27 -13.57
C PRO A 188 -4.94 -27.01 -12.06
N HIS A 189 -4.51 -25.83 -11.63
CA HIS A 189 -4.33 -25.47 -10.20
C HIS A 189 -5.54 -24.73 -9.62
N GLY A 190 -6.62 -24.58 -10.40
CA GLY A 190 -7.79 -23.80 -9.98
C GLY A 190 -7.44 -22.34 -9.75
N ARG A 191 -8.30 -21.59 -9.02
CA ARG A 191 -8.03 -20.19 -8.65
C ARG A 191 -7.30 -20.07 -7.30
N GLU A 192 -6.36 -20.99 -7.04
CA GLU A 192 -5.60 -21.06 -5.79
C GLU A 192 -4.10 -20.83 -6.07
N ASP A 193 -3.66 -19.58 -5.97
CA ASP A 193 -2.29 -19.17 -6.28
C ASP A 193 -1.23 -19.96 -5.48
N GLN A 194 -1.54 -20.32 -4.23
CA GLN A 194 -0.65 -21.08 -3.36
C GLN A 194 -0.46 -22.52 -3.86
N GLN A 195 -1.48 -23.14 -4.44
CA GLN A 195 -1.37 -24.50 -4.97
C GLN A 195 -0.44 -24.56 -6.19
N TYR A 196 -0.52 -23.56 -7.06
CA TYR A 196 0.44 -23.44 -8.17
C TYR A 196 1.88 -23.30 -7.66
N GLY A 197 2.12 -22.38 -6.72
CA GLY A 197 3.45 -22.16 -6.14
C GLY A 197 4.03 -23.42 -5.48
N ILE A 198 3.22 -24.19 -4.76
CA ILE A 198 3.62 -25.46 -4.15
C ILE A 198 3.95 -26.51 -5.23
N SER A 199 3.09 -26.68 -6.23
CA SER A 199 3.30 -27.61 -7.35
C SER A 199 4.58 -27.28 -8.13
N ALA A 200 4.78 -26.04 -8.51
CA ALA A 200 5.97 -25.58 -9.21
C ALA A 200 7.25 -25.81 -8.41
N SER A 201 7.20 -25.59 -7.10
CA SER A 201 8.34 -25.81 -6.19
C SER A 201 8.67 -27.28 -5.97
N LEU A 202 7.67 -28.17 -5.95
CA LEU A 202 7.85 -29.59 -5.65
C LEU A 202 8.13 -30.45 -6.88
N TYR A 203 7.56 -30.11 -8.02
CA TYR A 203 7.59 -30.94 -9.23
C TYR A 203 8.36 -30.33 -10.40
N GLY A 204 8.86 -29.08 -10.24
CA GLY A 204 9.65 -28.41 -11.27
C GLY A 204 8.87 -28.12 -12.56
N GLU A 205 7.56 -28.04 -12.48
CA GLU A 205 6.68 -27.67 -13.59
C GLU A 205 6.54 -26.15 -13.61
N GLY A 206 7.35 -25.49 -14.43
CA GLY A 206 7.33 -24.05 -14.68
C GLY A 206 7.70 -23.77 -16.12
#